data_5ca3445666e9299593aa3d3645d8d4a7
#
_entry.id   5ca3445666e9299593aa3d3645d8d4a7
#
_cell.length_a   1.000
_cell.length_b   1.000
_cell.length_c   1.000
_cell.angle_alpha   90.00
_cell.angle_beta   90.00
_cell.angle_gamma   90.00
#
_symmetry.space_group_name_H-M   'P 1'
#
loop_
_entity.id
_entity.type
_entity.pdbx_description
1 polymer ?
#
loop_
_entity_poly.entity_id
_entity_poly.type
_entity_poly.pdbx_seq_one_letter_code
_entity_poly.pdbx_strand_id
1 'polypeptide(L)'
;MHILKHHKALAALALSFSILVWPACGHQQREQVAAEGVVIPNFHQVDQHVYRGGQPGPEAWQGLAKMGVKTVIDLRREDEHSTTAEAQAVAAAGMIYVNVPMKGVVAPTNEQIAKVLALLDSKDAVFVHCKKGADRTGTVIACYRIAHDRWQRERALDEAKSYGMGMVQLGLKHYIMGFQPDMIALQPAQ
;
A
#
# COMPACT_ATOMS: atom_id res chain seq x y z
N MET A 1 -4.07 54.12 70.23
CA MET A 1 -3.16 54.60 69.18
C MET A 1 -2.70 53.34 68.43
N HIS A 2 -3.48 52.90 67.43
CA HIS A 2 -3.25 51.67 66.67
C HIS A 2 -2.91 52.04 65.24
N ILE A 3 -1.73 51.68 64.81
CA ILE A 3 -1.22 51.87 63.46
C ILE A 3 -1.58 50.63 62.61
N LEU A 4 -2.46 50.78 61.66
CA LEU A 4 -2.82 49.73 60.68
C LEU A 4 -1.77 49.73 59.58
N LYS A 5 -1.05 48.60 59.45
CA LYS A 5 -0.13 48.32 58.31
C LYS A 5 -0.91 47.68 57.17
N HIS A 6 -1.00 48.38 56.05
CA HIS A 6 -1.55 47.86 54.80
C HIS A 6 -0.45 47.05 54.07
N HIS A 7 -0.63 45.75 53.96
CA HIS A 7 0.14 44.91 53.04
C HIS A 7 -0.49 44.93 51.66
N LYS A 8 0.19 45.51 50.70
CA LYS A 8 -0.17 45.42 49.27
C LYS A 8 0.31 44.07 48.75
N ALA A 9 -0.65 43.21 48.39
CA ALA A 9 -0.37 41.97 47.66
C ALA A 9 -0.18 42.33 46.16
N LEU A 10 1.01 42.06 45.63
CA LEU A 10 1.29 42.09 44.20
C LEU A 10 0.86 40.74 43.62
N ALA A 11 -0.18 40.75 42.82
CA ALA A 11 -0.57 39.62 41.98
C ALA A 11 0.33 39.56 40.74
N ALA A 12 1.21 38.59 40.68
CA ALA A 12 2.00 38.30 39.48
C ALA A 12 1.12 37.53 38.46
N LEU A 13 0.84 38.20 37.37
CA LEU A 13 0.15 37.58 36.22
C LEU A 13 1.17 36.74 35.45
N ALA A 14 1.11 35.41 35.58
CA ALA A 14 1.88 34.49 34.77
C ALA A 14 1.20 34.30 33.41
N LEU A 15 1.72 34.93 32.37
CA LEU A 15 1.36 34.67 30.97
C LEU A 15 1.98 33.33 30.55
N SER A 16 1.15 32.28 30.53
CA SER A 16 1.52 31.01 29.94
C SER A 16 1.46 31.14 28.41
N PHE A 17 2.62 31.22 27.78
CA PHE A 17 2.79 31.12 26.34
C PHE A 17 2.64 29.66 25.94
N SER A 18 1.44 29.28 25.47
CA SER A 18 1.21 28.00 24.83
C SER A 18 1.86 28.02 23.44
N ILE A 19 3.02 27.41 23.31
CA ILE A 19 3.65 27.14 22.01
C ILE A 19 2.80 26.07 21.32
N LEU A 20 1.98 26.48 20.36
CA LEU A 20 1.37 25.56 19.39
C LEU A 20 2.48 25.00 18.51
N VAL A 21 2.96 23.80 18.85
CA VAL A 21 3.82 23.03 17.95
C VAL A 21 2.93 22.48 16.84
N TRP A 22 2.97 23.14 15.68
CA TRP A 22 2.40 22.62 14.45
C TRP A 22 3.24 21.42 14.02
N PRO A 23 2.67 20.23 13.80
CA PRO A 23 3.44 19.13 13.26
C PRO A 23 3.87 19.53 11.84
N ALA A 24 5.18 19.71 11.65
CA ALA A 24 5.78 19.83 10.34
C ALA A 24 5.35 18.59 9.52
N CYS A 25 4.74 18.85 8.37
CA CYS A 25 4.35 17.82 7.39
C CYS A 25 5.65 17.23 6.78
N GLY A 26 6.35 16.44 7.57
CA GLY A 26 7.44 15.59 7.11
C GLY A 26 6.82 14.41 6.38
N HIS A 27 7.28 14.15 5.15
CA HIS A 27 7.08 12.89 4.45
C HIS A 27 7.75 11.78 5.28
N GLN A 28 7.09 11.33 6.33
CA GLN A 28 7.44 10.08 6.98
C GLN A 28 7.09 8.97 5.98
N GLN A 29 8.14 8.38 5.42
CA GLN A 29 8.03 7.05 4.82
C GLN A 29 7.40 6.17 5.89
N ARG A 30 6.12 5.86 5.72
CA ARG A 30 5.39 4.97 6.62
C ARG A 30 5.91 3.56 6.38
N GLU A 31 6.96 3.19 7.09
CA GLU A 31 7.23 1.80 7.37
C GLU A 31 6.10 1.32 8.29
N GLN A 32 5.06 0.75 7.71
CA GLN A 32 4.05 0.09 8.52
C GLN A 32 4.59 -1.28 8.91
N VAL A 33 4.77 -1.44 10.20
CA VAL A 33 5.11 -2.71 10.84
C VAL A 33 3.91 -3.63 10.65
N ALA A 34 4.06 -4.68 9.84
CA ALA A 34 3.16 -5.82 9.92
C ALA A 34 3.25 -6.38 11.35
N ALA A 35 2.13 -6.81 11.92
CA ALA A 35 2.07 -7.32 13.28
C ALA A 35 3.27 -8.26 13.58
N GLU A 36 3.93 -8.06 14.74
CA GLU A 36 5.11 -8.80 15.22
C GLU A 36 6.49 -8.43 14.61
N GLY A 37 6.75 -7.15 14.28
CA GLY A 37 8.11 -6.66 14.00
C GLY A 37 8.62 -6.94 12.58
N VAL A 38 7.76 -7.39 11.68
CA VAL A 38 8.11 -7.64 10.29
C VAL A 38 7.95 -6.36 9.48
N VAL A 39 9.04 -5.89 8.89
CA VAL A 39 9.05 -4.68 8.05
C VAL A 39 8.90 -5.06 6.59
N ILE A 40 7.77 -4.68 5.98
CA ILE A 40 7.56 -4.75 4.53
C ILE A 40 7.49 -3.32 4.00
N PRO A 41 8.35 -2.93 3.05
CA PRO A 41 8.31 -1.58 2.49
C PRO A 41 6.93 -1.24 1.93
N ASN A 42 6.42 -0.05 2.23
CA ASN A 42 5.15 0.45 1.71
C ASN A 42 3.96 -0.50 1.94
N PHE A 43 3.96 -1.19 3.10
CA PHE A 43 2.91 -2.13 3.48
C PHE A 43 1.64 -1.42 3.93
N HIS A 44 0.50 -1.82 3.39
CA HIS A 44 -0.81 -1.31 3.76
C HIS A 44 -1.90 -2.35 3.58
N GLN A 45 -2.92 -2.26 4.41
CA GLN A 45 -4.17 -2.95 4.21
C GLN A 45 -5.07 -2.10 3.31
N VAL A 46 -5.53 -2.67 2.19
CA VAL A 46 -6.39 -2.02 1.20
C VAL A 46 -7.85 -2.12 1.65
N ASP A 47 -8.26 -3.33 2.06
CA ASP A 47 -9.57 -3.63 2.63
C ASP A 47 -9.48 -4.82 3.61
N GLN A 48 -10.59 -5.52 3.87
CA GLN A 48 -10.62 -6.59 4.88
C GLN A 48 -9.73 -7.79 4.53
N HIS A 49 -9.44 -8.03 3.25
CA HIS A 49 -8.70 -9.20 2.79
C HIS A 49 -7.56 -8.89 1.80
N VAL A 50 -7.44 -7.66 1.31
CA VAL A 50 -6.38 -7.27 0.37
C VAL A 50 -5.31 -6.45 1.10
N TYR A 51 -4.07 -6.92 0.98
CA TYR A 51 -2.87 -6.23 1.45
C TYR A 51 -1.96 -5.90 0.28
N ARG A 52 -1.22 -4.80 0.39
CA ARG A 52 -0.25 -4.35 -0.61
C ARG A 52 1.10 -4.04 0.02
N GLY A 53 2.17 -4.10 -0.78
CA GLY A 53 3.49 -3.70 -0.29
C GLY A 53 4.58 -3.76 -1.34
N GLY A 54 5.79 -3.52 -0.90
CA GLY A 54 7.03 -3.81 -1.61
C GLY A 54 7.49 -5.25 -1.34
N GLN A 55 8.71 -5.56 -1.79
CA GLN A 55 9.31 -6.87 -1.59
C GLN A 55 9.50 -7.18 -0.11
N PRO A 56 8.88 -8.24 0.41
CA PRO A 56 9.14 -8.69 1.78
C PRO A 56 10.56 -9.24 1.97
N GLY A 57 11.12 -9.03 3.16
CA GLY A 57 12.29 -9.79 3.61
C GLY A 57 11.95 -11.26 3.89
N PRO A 58 12.95 -12.14 4.03
CA PRO A 58 12.72 -13.57 4.25
C PRO A 58 11.86 -13.88 5.48
N GLU A 59 12.00 -13.10 6.53
CA GLU A 59 11.24 -13.23 7.80
C GLU A 59 9.77 -12.79 7.70
N ALA A 60 9.44 -11.99 6.68
CA ALA A 60 8.12 -11.40 6.52
C ALA A 60 7.05 -12.42 6.12
N TRP A 61 7.43 -13.52 5.47
CA TRP A 61 6.49 -14.52 4.98
C TRP A 61 5.67 -15.16 6.09
N GLN A 62 6.32 -15.50 7.20
CA GLN A 62 5.63 -16.04 8.38
C GLN A 62 4.67 -15.01 9.01
N GLY A 63 5.05 -13.73 9.02
CA GLY A 63 4.18 -12.64 9.49
C GLY A 63 2.92 -12.50 8.64
N LEU A 64 3.05 -12.52 7.31
CA LEU A 64 1.92 -12.49 6.38
C LEU A 64 0.99 -13.71 6.56
N ALA A 65 1.56 -14.91 6.73
CA ALA A 65 0.79 -16.12 6.98
C ALA A 65 -0.01 -16.04 8.31
N LYS A 66 0.59 -15.50 9.37
CA LYS A 66 -0.09 -15.25 10.67
C LYS A 66 -1.22 -14.22 10.54
N MET A 67 -1.11 -13.25 9.65
CA MET A 67 -2.18 -12.30 9.31
C MET A 67 -3.32 -12.94 8.49
N GLY A 68 -3.21 -14.23 8.16
CA GLY A 68 -4.22 -14.97 7.41
C GLY A 68 -4.05 -14.92 5.90
N VAL A 69 -2.98 -14.30 5.38
CA VAL A 69 -2.71 -14.28 3.93
C VAL A 69 -2.59 -15.72 3.41
N LYS A 70 -3.32 -16.02 2.35
CA LYS A 70 -3.31 -17.32 1.65
C LYS A 70 -2.63 -17.27 0.30
N THR A 71 -2.68 -16.12 -0.37
CA THR A 71 -2.09 -15.95 -1.70
C THR A 71 -1.18 -14.72 -1.73
N VAL A 72 0.01 -14.91 -2.30
CA VAL A 72 0.98 -13.85 -2.57
C VAL A 72 1.06 -13.66 -4.09
N ILE A 73 0.80 -12.43 -4.55
CA ILE A 73 0.89 -12.04 -5.96
C ILE A 73 2.15 -11.18 -6.14
N ASP A 74 3.09 -11.69 -6.92
CA ASP A 74 4.31 -10.99 -7.30
C ASP A 74 4.19 -10.41 -8.71
N LEU A 75 4.34 -9.10 -8.84
CA LEU A 75 4.23 -8.38 -10.11
C LEU A 75 5.60 -8.15 -10.79
N ARG A 76 6.69 -8.69 -10.24
CA ARG A 76 8.03 -8.54 -10.81
C ARG A 76 8.28 -9.58 -11.90
N ARG A 77 9.21 -9.23 -12.79
CA ARG A 77 9.67 -10.14 -13.84
C ARG A 77 10.79 -11.03 -13.32
N GLU A 78 10.99 -12.15 -13.99
CA GLU A 78 12.03 -13.12 -13.64
C GLU A 78 13.46 -12.55 -13.70
N ASP A 79 13.71 -11.58 -14.58
CA ASP A 79 15.00 -10.89 -14.67
C ASP A 79 15.28 -9.90 -13.52
N GLU A 80 14.28 -9.64 -12.66
CA GLU A 80 14.43 -8.78 -11.48
C GLU A 80 14.74 -9.56 -10.20
N HIS A 81 14.49 -10.87 -10.16
CA HIS A 81 14.66 -11.72 -8.97
C HIS A 81 14.48 -13.21 -9.30
N SER A 82 14.75 -14.09 -8.34
CA SER A 82 14.47 -15.52 -8.46
C SER A 82 13.02 -15.82 -8.06
N THR A 83 12.14 -16.05 -9.04
CA THR A 83 10.75 -16.47 -8.80
C THR A 83 10.69 -17.80 -8.06
N THR A 84 11.59 -18.74 -8.38
CA THR A 84 11.69 -20.06 -7.74
C THR A 84 12.00 -19.94 -6.25
N ALA A 85 12.98 -19.11 -5.87
CA ALA A 85 13.36 -18.93 -4.46
C ALA A 85 12.21 -18.30 -3.64
N GLU A 86 11.51 -17.34 -4.22
CA GLU A 86 10.38 -16.72 -3.55
C GLU A 86 9.19 -17.66 -3.46
N ALA A 87 8.87 -18.39 -4.53
CA ALA A 87 7.81 -19.40 -4.49
C ALA A 87 8.05 -20.46 -3.40
N GLN A 88 9.32 -20.90 -3.23
CA GLN A 88 9.69 -21.84 -2.17
C GLN A 88 9.50 -21.22 -0.77
N ALA A 89 9.91 -19.96 -0.57
CA ALA A 89 9.77 -19.27 0.71
C ALA A 89 8.30 -19.04 1.08
N VAL A 90 7.47 -18.64 0.12
CA VAL A 90 6.03 -18.45 0.29
C VAL A 90 5.33 -19.77 0.60
N ALA A 91 5.68 -20.85 -0.14
CA ALA A 91 5.12 -22.18 0.10
C ALA A 91 5.55 -22.74 1.48
N ALA A 92 6.79 -22.51 1.90
CA ALA A 92 7.27 -22.90 3.22
C ALA A 92 6.52 -22.20 4.37
N ALA A 93 5.94 -21.01 4.11
CA ALA A 93 5.06 -20.32 5.03
C ALA A 93 3.57 -20.75 4.94
N GLY A 94 3.26 -21.73 4.10
CA GLY A 94 1.90 -22.27 3.94
C GLY A 94 0.99 -21.41 3.05
N MET A 95 1.56 -20.59 2.18
CA MET A 95 0.83 -19.72 1.25
C MET A 95 1.04 -20.15 -0.21
N ILE A 96 0.18 -19.67 -1.09
CA ILE A 96 0.24 -19.89 -2.54
C ILE A 96 0.98 -18.71 -3.18
N TYR A 97 1.97 -18.98 -4.02
CA TYR A 97 2.68 -17.97 -4.80
C TYR A 97 2.13 -17.92 -6.22
N VAL A 98 1.80 -16.71 -6.69
CA VAL A 98 1.37 -16.45 -8.06
C VAL A 98 2.19 -15.32 -8.64
N ASN A 99 2.93 -15.58 -9.71
CA ASN A 99 3.63 -14.54 -10.45
C ASN A 99 2.76 -14.04 -11.63
N VAL A 100 2.58 -12.72 -11.70
CA VAL A 100 1.96 -12.02 -12.82
C VAL A 100 2.90 -10.90 -13.26
N PRO A 101 3.92 -11.23 -14.08
CA PRO A 101 5.02 -10.31 -14.37
C PRO A 101 4.55 -9.09 -15.17
N MET A 102 4.85 -7.90 -14.69
CA MET A 102 4.54 -6.61 -15.33
C MET A 102 5.80 -5.78 -15.53
N LYS A 103 5.87 -5.02 -16.61
CA LYS A 103 6.93 -4.02 -16.82
C LYS A 103 6.69 -2.81 -15.90
N GLY A 104 7.78 -2.27 -15.34
CA GLY A 104 7.67 -1.18 -14.34
C GLY A 104 7.30 0.20 -14.92
N VAL A 105 7.41 0.40 -16.25
CA VAL A 105 7.24 1.70 -16.90
C VAL A 105 6.25 1.67 -18.07
N VAL A 106 5.85 0.48 -18.53
CA VAL A 106 4.92 0.29 -19.65
C VAL A 106 3.56 -0.12 -19.10
N ALA A 107 2.50 0.31 -19.75
CA ALA A 107 1.13 -0.10 -19.44
C ALA A 107 1.03 -1.63 -19.33
N PRO A 108 0.35 -2.17 -18.32
CA PRO A 108 0.03 -3.60 -18.27
C PRO A 108 -0.94 -3.96 -19.39
N THR A 109 -1.04 -5.25 -19.70
CA THR A 109 -2.11 -5.73 -20.58
C THR A 109 -3.41 -5.93 -19.80
N ASN A 110 -4.53 -5.96 -20.50
CA ASN A 110 -5.83 -6.23 -19.89
C ASN A 110 -5.87 -7.62 -19.23
N GLU A 111 -5.20 -8.62 -19.85
CA GLU A 111 -5.09 -9.99 -19.33
C GLU A 111 -4.33 -10.03 -18.00
N GLN A 112 -3.24 -9.28 -17.90
CA GLN A 112 -2.48 -9.18 -16.65
C GLN A 112 -3.34 -8.59 -15.53
N ILE A 113 -4.05 -7.50 -15.82
CA ILE A 113 -4.95 -6.88 -14.84
C ILE A 113 -6.12 -7.78 -14.51
N ALA A 114 -6.77 -8.40 -15.51
CA ALA A 114 -7.88 -9.35 -15.30
C ALA A 114 -7.46 -10.49 -14.36
N LYS A 115 -6.29 -11.10 -14.60
CA LYS A 115 -5.75 -12.18 -13.77
C LYS A 115 -5.53 -11.74 -12.32
N VAL A 116 -4.96 -10.55 -12.13
CA VAL A 116 -4.72 -10.05 -10.76
C VAL A 116 -6.04 -9.69 -10.08
N LEU A 117 -6.97 -9.02 -10.75
CA LEU A 117 -8.27 -8.67 -10.15
C LEU A 117 -9.06 -9.91 -9.75
N ALA A 118 -9.07 -10.97 -10.58
CA ALA A 118 -9.70 -12.24 -10.22
C ALA A 118 -9.10 -12.88 -8.96
N LEU A 119 -7.79 -12.71 -8.73
CA LEU A 119 -7.14 -13.17 -7.50
C LEU A 119 -7.48 -12.28 -6.29
N LEU A 120 -7.59 -10.97 -6.49
CA LEU A 120 -7.95 -10.01 -5.44
C LEU A 120 -9.43 -10.13 -5.02
N ASP A 121 -10.32 -10.57 -5.92
CA ASP A 121 -11.74 -10.84 -5.62
C ASP A 121 -11.96 -12.14 -4.83
N SER A 122 -10.89 -12.85 -4.47
CA SER A 122 -10.94 -14.02 -3.60
C SER A 122 -11.51 -13.67 -2.23
N LYS A 123 -12.14 -14.64 -1.57
CA LYS A 123 -12.57 -14.50 -0.16
C LYS A 123 -11.41 -14.63 0.82
N ASP A 124 -10.31 -15.22 0.39
CA ASP A 124 -9.10 -15.39 1.20
C ASP A 124 -8.26 -14.13 1.18
N ALA A 125 -7.48 -13.92 2.23
CA ALA A 125 -6.58 -12.79 2.30
C ALA A 125 -5.44 -12.91 1.29
N VAL A 126 -5.20 -11.84 0.53
CA VAL A 126 -4.23 -11.75 -0.56
C VAL A 126 -3.24 -10.63 -0.29
N PHE A 127 -1.96 -10.90 -0.51
CA PHE A 127 -0.92 -9.87 -0.51
C PHE A 127 -0.36 -9.68 -1.92
N VAL A 128 -0.46 -8.47 -2.46
CA VAL A 128 0.08 -8.12 -3.78
C VAL A 128 1.27 -7.16 -3.65
N HIS A 129 2.36 -7.48 -4.34
CA HIS A 129 3.56 -6.67 -4.25
C HIS A 129 4.33 -6.57 -5.57
N CYS A 130 5.27 -5.63 -5.58
CA CYS A 130 6.35 -5.52 -6.56
C CYS A 130 7.64 -5.16 -5.82
N LYS A 131 8.65 -4.59 -6.47
CA LYS A 131 9.91 -4.23 -5.79
C LYS A 131 9.72 -3.18 -4.69
N LYS A 132 9.01 -2.08 -4.98
CA LYS A 132 8.83 -0.93 -4.07
C LYS A 132 7.42 -0.82 -3.47
N GLY A 133 6.45 -1.60 -3.97
CA GLY A 133 5.04 -1.44 -3.61
C GLY A 133 4.38 -0.17 -4.13
N ALA A 134 5.02 0.55 -5.05
CA ALA A 134 4.58 1.85 -5.54
C ALA A 134 3.91 1.78 -6.93
N ASP A 135 4.71 1.56 -7.99
CA ASP A 135 4.26 1.75 -9.37
C ASP A 135 3.31 0.64 -9.85
N ARG A 136 3.81 -0.60 -10.01
CA ARG A 136 3.01 -1.76 -10.48
C ARG A 136 1.91 -2.10 -9.49
N THR A 137 2.24 -2.17 -8.21
CA THR A 137 1.28 -2.41 -7.13
C THR A 137 0.24 -1.29 -7.08
N GLY A 138 0.66 -0.02 -7.19
CA GLY A 138 -0.28 1.10 -7.26
C GLY A 138 -1.23 1.03 -8.45
N THR A 139 -0.75 0.60 -9.63
CA THR A 139 -1.58 0.43 -10.83
C THR A 139 -2.65 -0.65 -10.62
N VAL A 140 -2.26 -1.80 -10.10
CA VAL A 140 -3.19 -2.91 -9.84
C VAL A 140 -4.24 -2.52 -8.80
N ILE A 141 -3.82 -1.91 -7.69
CA ILE A 141 -4.76 -1.46 -6.65
C ILE A 141 -5.68 -0.36 -7.17
N ALA A 142 -5.19 0.57 -8.00
CA ALA A 142 -6.06 1.57 -8.62
C ALA A 142 -7.14 0.92 -9.50
N CYS A 143 -6.78 -0.08 -10.32
CA CYS A 143 -7.76 -0.84 -11.11
C CYS A 143 -8.75 -1.60 -10.21
N TYR A 144 -8.29 -2.19 -9.11
CA TYR A 144 -9.15 -2.82 -8.10
C TYR A 144 -10.14 -1.83 -7.51
N ARG A 145 -9.70 -0.66 -7.06
CA ARG A 145 -10.57 0.42 -6.54
C ARG A 145 -11.64 0.84 -7.55
N ILE A 146 -11.27 0.93 -8.84
CA ILE A 146 -12.22 1.31 -9.90
C ILE A 146 -13.24 0.19 -10.15
N ALA A 147 -12.77 -1.06 -10.25
CA ALA A 147 -13.63 -2.19 -10.58
C ALA A 147 -14.53 -2.61 -9.41
N HIS A 148 -13.95 -2.80 -8.23
CA HIS A 148 -14.60 -3.33 -7.03
C HIS A 148 -15.30 -2.22 -6.24
N ASP A 149 -14.57 -1.15 -5.87
CA ASP A 149 -15.07 -0.09 -5.00
C ASP A 149 -15.81 1.02 -5.77
N ARG A 150 -15.86 0.95 -7.11
CA ARG A 150 -16.50 1.94 -7.98
C ARG A 150 -15.93 3.36 -7.84
N TRP A 151 -14.63 3.46 -7.51
CA TRP A 151 -13.98 4.75 -7.41
C TRP A 151 -13.83 5.43 -8.78
N GLN A 152 -13.84 6.77 -8.76
CA GLN A 152 -13.43 7.57 -9.93
C GLN A 152 -11.93 7.34 -10.20
N ARG A 153 -11.53 7.37 -11.48
CA ARG A 153 -10.17 7.08 -11.92
C ARG A 153 -9.15 8.03 -11.33
N GLU A 154 -9.52 9.31 -11.23
CA GLU A 154 -8.69 10.36 -10.63
C GLU A 154 -8.38 10.05 -9.17
N ARG A 155 -9.38 9.67 -8.39
CA ARG A 155 -9.22 9.28 -6.98
C ARG A 155 -8.31 8.07 -6.84
N ALA A 156 -8.50 7.05 -7.68
CA ALA A 156 -7.67 5.85 -7.66
C ALA A 156 -6.21 6.14 -8.05
N LEU A 157 -6.00 7.02 -9.04
CA LEU A 157 -4.67 7.49 -9.41
C LEU A 157 -4.02 8.31 -8.30
N ASP A 158 -4.77 9.15 -7.60
CA ASP A 158 -4.23 9.95 -6.48
C ASP A 158 -3.87 9.07 -5.28
N GLU A 159 -4.63 8.01 -5.01
CA GLU A 159 -4.20 6.98 -4.04
C GLU A 159 -2.88 6.34 -4.48
N ALA A 160 -2.72 5.91 -5.73
CA ALA A 160 -1.48 5.33 -6.22
C ALA A 160 -0.29 6.29 -6.10
N LYS A 161 -0.48 7.58 -6.37
CA LYS A 161 0.55 8.63 -6.17
C LYS A 161 0.90 8.82 -4.69
N SER A 162 -0.08 8.78 -3.80
CA SER A 162 0.16 8.92 -2.35
C SER A 162 1.01 7.79 -1.78
N TYR A 163 0.99 6.62 -2.43
CA TYR A 163 1.84 5.46 -2.14
C TYR A 163 3.15 5.43 -2.95
N GLY A 164 3.54 6.56 -3.55
CA GLY A 164 4.86 6.76 -4.16
C GLY A 164 4.95 6.38 -5.64
N MET A 165 3.83 6.28 -6.38
CA MET A 165 3.90 6.11 -7.83
C MET A 165 4.69 7.26 -8.46
N GLY A 166 5.76 6.93 -9.17
CA GLY A 166 6.70 7.88 -9.73
C GLY A 166 6.09 8.84 -10.75
N MET A 167 6.63 10.06 -10.86
CA MET A 167 6.13 11.06 -11.81
C MET A 167 6.28 10.61 -13.26
N VAL A 168 7.34 9.88 -13.58
CA VAL A 168 7.68 9.44 -14.94
C VAL A 168 6.92 8.19 -15.42
N GLN A 169 6.05 7.62 -14.59
CA GLN A 169 5.28 6.41 -14.90
C GLN A 169 4.07 6.71 -15.80
N LEU A 170 4.30 7.34 -16.94
CA LEU A 170 3.23 7.82 -17.82
C LEU A 170 2.36 6.69 -18.38
N GLY A 171 2.97 5.56 -18.78
CA GLY A 171 2.23 4.42 -19.32
C GLY A 171 1.26 3.82 -18.28
N LEU A 172 1.70 3.68 -17.02
CA LEU A 172 0.87 3.17 -15.93
C LEU A 172 -0.27 4.13 -15.59
N LYS A 173 0.02 5.43 -15.55
CA LYS A 173 -1.00 6.46 -15.27
C LYS A 173 -2.05 6.53 -16.38
N HIS A 174 -1.61 6.51 -17.64
CA HIS A 174 -2.53 6.44 -18.78
C HIS A 174 -3.43 5.21 -18.71
N TYR A 175 -2.86 4.06 -18.33
CA TYR A 175 -3.65 2.84 -18.18
C TYR A 175 -4.73 3.01 -17.10
N ILE A 176 -4.41 3.53 -15.91
CA ILE A 176 -5.38 3.80 -14.85
C ILE A 176 -6.49 4.73 -15.33
N MET A 177 -6.12 5.84 -16.00
CA MET A 177 -7.08 6.83 -16.49
C MET A 177 -7.96 6.32 -17.63
N GLY A 178 -7.48 5.34 -18.41
CA GLY A 178 -8.24 4.69 -19.49
C GLY A 178 -8.97 3.42 -19.05
N PHE A 179 -8.73 2.94 -17.82
CA PHE A 179 -9.24 1.66 -17.38
C PHE A 179 -10.77 1.63 -17.26
N GLN A 180 -11.37 0.59 -17.85
CA GLN A 180 -12.81 0.29 -17.80
C GLN A 180 -12.98 -1.17 -17.38
N PRO A 181 -13.72 -1.47 -16.30
CA PRO A 181 -13.94 -2.86 -15.84
C PRO A 181 -14.48 -3.79 -16.93
N ASP A 182 -15.33 -3.29 -17.81
CA ASP A 182 -15.93 -4.08 -18.90
C ASP A 182 -14.90 -4.58 -19.91
N MET A 183 -13.75 -3.90 -20.05
CA MET A 183 -12.64 -4.36 -20.91
C MET A 183 -12.03 -5.69 -20.45
N ILE A 184 -12.22 -6.03 -19.18
CA ILE A 184 -11.69 -7.26 -18.57
C ILE A 184 -12.74 -8.37 -18.61
N ALA A 185 -14.01 -8.03 -18.42
CA ALA A 185 -15.12 -8.99 -18.42
C ALA A 185 -15.35 -9.66 -19.79
N LEU A 186 -14.82 -9.10 -20.88
CA LEU A 186 -14.98 -9.62 -22.24
C LEU A 186 -13.94 -10.67 -22.64
N GLN A 187 -12.99 -11.03 -21.76
CA GLN A 187 -11.99 -12.05 -22.06
C GLN A 187 -12.40 -13.37 -21.41
N PRO A 188 -12.74 -14.41 -22.22
CA PRO A 188 -12.98 -15.74 -21.68
C PRO A 188 -11.69 -16.25 -21.03
N ALA A 189 -11.82 -16.84 -19.83
CA ALA A 189 -10.72 -17.56 -19.19
C ALA A 189 -10.22 -18.64 -20.16
N GLN A 190 -8.99 -18.49 -20.65
CA GLN A 190 -8.27 -19.52 -21.42
C GLN A 190 -7.59 -20.50 -20.47
#